data_3dc91838ff590fe76799406df5878ee1
#
_entry.id   3dc91838ff590fe76799406df5878ee1
#
_cell.length_a   1.000
_cell.length_b   1.000
_cell.length_c   1.000
_cell.angle_alpha   90.00
_cell.angle_beta   90.00
_cell.angle_gamma   90.00
#
_symmetry.space_group_name_H-M   'P 1'
#
loop_
_entity.id
_entity.type
_entity.pdbx_description
1 polymer ?
#
loop_
_entity_poly.entity_id
_entity_poly.type
_entity_poly.pdbx_seq_one_letter_code
_entity_poly.pdbx_strand_id
1 'polypeptide(L)'
;MDALRTQIVFDAADPHALAAFWAEALGYEHEDIDAGVRAIVEAGAAPAEATVEIDGQLRWRTLASLRHPDDPTRDDGVGTGRRILFQLVPEGNAWSSRVG
;
A
#
# COMPACT_ATOMS: atom_id res chain seq x y z
N MET A 1 19.51 3.41 13.07
CA MET A 1 19.87 2.21 12.32
C MET A 1 18.73 1.77 11.43
N ASP A 2 18.94 1.77 10.16
CA ASP A 2 17.87 1.49 9.22
C ASP A 2 17.82 0.03 8.80
N ALA A 3 18.65 -0.78 9.40
CA ALA A 3 18.79 -2.17 8.98
C ALA A 3 17.52 -3.00 9.15
N LEU A 4 16.63 -2.57 10.07
CA LEU A 4 15.38 -3.30 10.32
C LEU A 4 14.26 -2.91 9.39
N ARG A 5 14.47 -1.89 8.59
CA ARG A 5 13.46 -1.41 7.68
C ARG A 5 13.45 -2.29 6.44
N THR A 6 12.36 -2.98 6.22
CA THR A 6 12.25 -3.92 5.11
C THR A 6 11.02 -3.58 4.28
N GLN A 7 11.23 -3.42 2.99
CA GLN A 7 10.15 -3.12 2.07
C GLN A 7 10.30 -3.98 0.84
N ILE A 8 9.24 -4.70 0.50
CA ILE A 8 9.18 -5.53 -0.69
C ILE A 8 8.09 -4.96 -1.58
N VAL A 9 8.36 -4.82 -2.86
CA VAL A 9 7.40 -4.27 -3.82
C VAL A 9 7.11 -5.32 -4.88
N PHE A 10 5.82 -5.61 -5.07
CA PHE A 10 5.35 -6.53 -6.10
C PHE A 10 4.51 -5.79 -7.13
N ASP A 11 4.71 -6.09 -8.39
CA ASP A 11 3.84 -5.61 -9.46
C ASP A 11 2.57 -6.48 -9.49
N ALA A 12 1.43 -5.87 -9.69
CA ALA A 12 0.16 -6.58 -9.64
C ALA A 12 -0.86 -5.97 -10.59
N ALA A 13 -1.69 -6.82 -11.19
CA ALA A 13 -2.79 -6.34 -12.04
C ALA A 13 -3.92 -5.74 -11.19
N ASP A 14 -4.11 -6.26 -9.97
CA ASP A 14 -5.09 -5.74 -9.02
C ASP A 14 -4.42 -5.69 -7.66
N PRO A 15 -3.76 -4.58 -7.33
CA PRO A 15 -2.98 -4.52 -6.10
C PRO A 15 -3.81 -4.69 -4.83
N HIS A 16 -5.04 -4.16 -4.79
CA HIS A 16 -5.84 -4.26 -3.58
C HIS A 16 -6.36 -5.68 -3.35
N ALA A 17 -6.73 -6.39 -4.40
CA ALA A 17 -7.16 -7.78 -4.26
C ALA A 17 -6.00 -8.67 -3.82
N LEU A 18 -4.81 -8.45 -4.39
CA LEU A 18 -3.64 -9.24 -4.03
C LEU A 18 -3.21 -8.93 -2.59
N ALA A 19 -3.26 -7.65 -2.21
CA ALA A 19 -2.94 -7.26 -0.84
C ALA A 19 -3.89 -7.90 0.17
N ALA A 20 -5.18 -7.94 -0.14
CA ALA A 20 -6.15 -8.57 0.76
C ALA A 20 -5.85 -10.05 0.96
N PHE A 21 -5.48 -10.74 -0.10
CA PHE A 21 -5.11 -12.16 -0.02
C PHE A 21 -3.90 -12.35 0.91
N TRP A 22 -2.84 -11.55 0.69
CA TRP A 22 -1.61 -11.72 1.45
C TRP A 22 -1.73 -11.21 2.88
N ALA A 23 -2.55 -10.19 3.12
CA ALA A 23 -2.81 -9.74 4.48
C ALA A 23 -3.35 -10.89 5.33
N GLU A 24 -4.30 -11.63 4.78
CA GLU A 24 -4.88 -12.74 5.49
C GLU A 24 -3.90 -13.91 5.61
N ALA A 25 -3.20 -14.22 4.54
CA ALA A 25 -2.27 -15.35 4.51
C ALA A 25 -1.10 -15.17 5.49
N LEU A 26 -0.61 -13.95 5.63
CA LEU A 26 0.58 -13.65 6.44
C LEU A 26 0.26 -13.06 7.80
N GLY A 27 -0.99 -12.67 8.04
CA GLY A 27 -1.33 -11.95 9.26
C GLY A 27 -0.84 -10.51 9.26
N TYR A 28 -0.60 -9.94 8.09
CA TYR A 28 -0.26 -8.52 7.97
C TYR A 28 -1.52 -7.68 7.94
N GLU A 29 -1.37 -6.40 8.22
CA GLU A 29 -2.47 -5.45 8.24
C GLU A 29 -2.33 -4.44 7.12
N HIS A 30 -3.47 -4.00 6.58
CA HIS A 30 -3.49 -2.89 5.64
C HIS A 30 -3.07 -1.61 6.36
N GLU A 31 -2.20 -0.83 5.75
CA GLU A 31 -1.85 0.48 6.31
C GLU A 31 -3.03 1.42 6.22
N ASP A 32 -3.33 2.08 7.32
CA ASP A 32 -4.42 3.06 7.37
C ASP A 32 -3.87 4.43 6.98
N ILE A 33 -3.92 4.72 5.69
CA ILE A 33 -3.40 5.97 5.15
C ILE A 33 -4.52 6.95 4.77
N ASP A 34 -5.74 6.70 5.23
CA ASP A 34 -6.92 7.48 4.84
C ASP A 34 -6.72 8.97 5.07
N ALA A 35 -6.28 9.35 6.26
CA ALA A 35 -6.11 10.77 6.59
C ALA A 35 -5.04 11.42 5.72
N GLY A 36 -3.93 10.72 5.47
CA GLY A 36 -2.87 11.24 4.63
C GLY A 36 -3.29 11.40 3.18
N VAL A 37 -4.02 10.43 2.64
CA VAL A 37 -4.51 10.49 1.27
C VAL A 37 -5.52 11.63 1.13
N ARG A 38 -6.44 11.77 2.08
CA ARG A 38 -7.41 12.87 2.04
C ARG A 38 -6.73 14.23 2.07
N ALA A 39 -5.70 14.38 2.89
CA ALA A 39 -4.98 15.64 2.97
C ALA A 39 -4.29 15.98 1.65
N ILE A 40 -3.71 14.99 0.99
CA ILE A 40 -3.03 15.21 -0.29
C ILE A 40 -4.03 15.63 -1.37
N VAL A 41 -5.19 14.98 -1.42
CA VAL A 41 -6.22 15.32 -2.38
C VAL A 41 -6.80 16.71 -2.10
N GLU A 42 -7.05 17.02 -0.84
CA GLU A 42 -7.58 18.34 -0.46
C GLU A 42 -6.62 19.47 -0.76
N ALA A 43 -5.33 19.19 -0.66
CA ALA A 43 -4.30 20.18 -1.00
C ALA A 43 -4.13 20.35 -2.51
N GLY A 44 -4.79 19.52 -3.32
CA GLY A 44 -4.66 19.60 -4.78
C GLY A 44 -3.42 18.95 -5.32
N ALA A 45 -2.68 18.21 -4.50
CA ALA A 45 -1.45 17.56 -4.94
C ALA A 45 -1.71 16.28 -5.72
N ALA A 46 -2.91 15.70 -5.60
CA ALA A 46 -3.32 14.54 -6.38
C ALA A 46 -4.81 14.66 -6.71
N PRO A 47 -5.25 14.16 -7.87
CA PRO A 47 -6.67 14.19 -8.21
C PRO A 47 -7.44 13.12 -7.45
N ALA A 48 -8.74 13.35 -7.27
CA ALA A 48 -9.60 12.38 -6.61
C ALA A 48 -9.64 11.04 -7.35
N GLU A 49 -9.47 11.08 -8.67
CA GLU A 49 -9.48 9.87 -9.50
C GLU A 49 -8.30 8.95 -9.19
N ALA A 50 -7.26 9.45 -8.55
CA ALA A 50 -6.12 8.63 -8.14
C ALA A 50 -6.41 7.78 -6.91
N THR A 51 -7.59 7.94 -6.31
CA THR A 51 -7.96 7.26 -5.08
C THR A 51 -9.12 6.30 -5.29
N VAL A 52 -9.28 5.39 -4.33
CA VAL A 52 -10.41 4.46 -4.28
C VAL A 52 -10.78 4.29 -2.82
N GLU A 53 -12.08 4.13 -2.56
CA GLU A 53 -12.55 3.88 -1.21
C GLU A 53 -12.78 2.39 -1.02
N ILE A 54 -12.15 1.82 0.01
CA ILE A 54 -12.27 0.41 0.34
C ILE A 54 -12.52 0.32 1.84
N ASP A 55 -13.63 -0.30 2.23
CA ASP A 55 -14.01 -0.47 3.63
C ASP A 55 -14.01 0.86 4.40
N GLY A 56 -14.47 1.92 3.75
CA GLY A 56 -14.56 3.22 4.36
C GLY A 56 -13.26 4.00 4.43
N GLN A 57 -12.18 3.45 3.91
CA GLN A 57 -10.88 4.11 3.91
C GLN A 57 -10.48 4.53 2.51
N LEU A 58 -9.92 5.72 2.40
CA LEU A 58 -9.41 6.21 1.13
C LEU A 58 -8.01 5.68 0.92
N ARG A 59 -7.77 5.10 -0.23
CA ARG A 59 -6.49 4.49 -0.58
C ARG A 59 -6.10 4.93 -1.98
N TRP A 60 -4.80 4.78 -2.30
CA TRP A 60 -4.35 5.03 -3.67
C TRP A 60 -4.83 3.90 -4.57
N ARG A 61 -5.36 4.28 -5.73
CA ARG A 61 -5.90 3.30 -6.69
C ARG A 61 -4.81 2.36 -7.22
N THR A 62 -3.59 2.88 -7.35
CA THR A 62 -2.51 2.15 -8.00
C THR A 62 -1.52 1.50 -7.03
N LEU A 63 -1.78 1.61 -5.73
CA LEU A 63 -0.85 1.11 -4.73
C LEU A 63 -1.61 0.60 -3.51
N ALA A 64 -1.29 -0.61 -3.10
CA ALA A 64 -1.77 -1.16 -1.85
C ALA A 64 -0.58 -1.46 -0.95
N SER A 65 -0.74 -1.26 0.35
CA SER A 65 0.38 -1.44 1.27
C SER A 65 -0.06 -2.19 2.52
N LEU A 66 0.80 -3.10 2.94
CA LEU A 66 0.62 -3.89 4.16
C LEU A 66 1.79 -3.63 5.09
N ARG A 67 1.54 -3.75 6.39
CA ARG A 67 2.57 -3.65 7.40
C ARG A 67 2.50 -4.83 8.35
N HIS A 68 3.62 -5.16 8.96
CA HIS A 68 3.62 -6.16 10.00
C HIS A 68 2.92 -5.57 11.24
N PRO A 69 1.98 -6.30 11.85
CA PRO A 69 1.19 -5.72 12.96
C PRO A 69 2.01 -5.35 14.19
N ASP A 70 3.17 -5.98 14.38
CA ASP A 70 4.01 -5.70 15.54
C ASP A 70 4.95 -4.51 15.31
N ASP A 71 5.03 -3.99 14.10
CA ASP A 71 5.95 -2.90 13.80
C ASP A 71 5.22 -1.57 13.94
N PRO A 72 5.92 -0.51 14.40
CA PRO A 72 5.27 0.79 14.59
C PRO A 72 4.90 1.46 13.29
N THR A 73 4.00 2.43 13.39
CA THR A 73 3.59 3.25 12.26
C THR A 73 3.87 4.71 12.56
N ARG A 74 4.01 5.48 11.47
CA ARG A 74 4.08 6.94 11.56
C ARG A 74 2.67 7.50 11.77
N ASP A 75 2.58 8.80 12.01
CA ASP A 75 1.31 9.46 12.21
C ASP A 75 0.38 9.35 11.01
N ASP A 76 0.96 9.19 9.81
CA ASP A 76 0.17 9.07 8.58
C ASP A 76 -0.25 7.62 8.29
N GLY A 77 0.01 6.69 9.21
CA GLY A 77 -0.38 5.30 9.04
C GLY A 77 0.61 4.43 8.31
N VAL A 78 1.70 5.01 7.82
CA VAL A 78 2.73 4.26 7.10
C VAL A 78 3.59 3.50 8.08
N GLY A 79 3.81 2.21 7.84
CA GLY A 79 4.66 1.39 8.68
C GLY A 79 6.11 1.80 8.57
N THR A 80 6.84 1.69 9.69
CA THR A 80 8.26 2.04 9.72
C THR A 80 9.17 0.81 9.77
N GLY A 81 8.58 -0.38 9.77
CA GLY A 81 9.32 -1.63 9.77
C GLY A 81 9.08 -2.44 8.52
N ARG A 82 8.59 -3.66 8.69
CA ARG A 82 8.34 -4.57 7.57
C ARG A 82 7.08 -4.17 6.82
N ARG A 83 7.24 -3.94 5.53
CA ARG A 83 6.15 -3.53 4.66
C ARG A 83 6.16 -4.32 3.37
N ILE A 84 4.96 -4.53 2.81
CA ILE A 84 4.81 -5.12 1.49
C ILE A 84 3.92 -4.19 0.69
N LEU A 85 4.38 -3.81 -0.49
CA LEU A 85 3.63 -2.94 -1.39
C LEU A 85 3.28 -3.68 -2.66
N PHE A 86 2.08 -3.42 -3.15
CA PHE A 86 1.59 -3.99 -4.41
C PHE A 86 1.27 -2.83 -5.33
N GLN A 87 1.93 -2.81 -6.47
CA GLN A 87 1.90 -1.68 -7.39
C GLN A 87 1.20 -2.11 -8.67
N LEU A 88 0.25 -1.30 -9.12
CA LEU A 88 -0.47 -1.57 -10.36
C LEU A 88 0.47 -1.47 -11.54
N VAL A 89 0.45 -2.47 -12.41
CA VAL A 89 1.23 -2.46 -13.64
C VAL A 89 0.30 -2.61 -14.83
N PRO A 90 0.69 -2.08 -15.99
CA PRO A 90 -0.11 -2.27 -17.19
C PRO A 90 -0.21 -3.73 -17.55
N GLU A 91 -1.31 -4.08 -18.21
CA GLU A 91 -1.47 -5.40 -18.77
C GLU A 91 -0.34 -5.72 -19.74
N GLY A 92 0.01 -6.98 -19.82
CA GLY A 92 1.09 -7.39 -20.68
C GLY A 92 2.40 -7.54 -19.93
N ASN A 93 2.50 -6.92 -18.75
CA ASN A 93 3.66 -7.09 -17.89
C ASN A 93 3.30 -7.86 -16.62
N ALA A 94 2.24 -8.64 -16.69
CA ALA A 94 1.66 -9.26 -15.51
C ALA A 94 2.62 -10.20 -14.79
N TRP A 95 3.57 -10.75 -15.50
CA TRP A 95 4.52 -11.68 -14.89
C TRP A 95 5.90 -11.06 -14.69
N SER A 96 6.03 -9.79 -14.95
CA SER A 96 7.24 -9.06 -14.68
C SER A 96 7.27 -8.70 -13.21
N SER A 97 8.26 -9.12 -12.46
CA SER A 97 8.37 -8.80 -11.05
C SER A 97 9.63 -8.00 -10.81
N ARG A 98 9.52 -7.06 -9.89
CA ARG A 98 10.65 -6.26 -9.45
C ARG A 98 10.73 -6.31 -7.94
N VAL A 99 11.91 -6.60 -7.48
CA VAL A 99 12.19 -6.51 -6.06
C VAL A 99 13.02 -5.25 -5.89
N GLY A 100 12.42 -4.28 -5.25
CA GLY A 100 13.05 -2.97 -5.14
C GLY A 100 13.60 -2.69 -3.80
#